data_7eb45182f364e7303aa4ca94f4d7a663
#
_entry.id   7eb45182f364e7303aa4ca94f4d7a663
#
_cell.length_a   1.000
_cell.length_b   1.000
_cell.length_c   1.000
_cell.angle_alpha   90.00
_cell.angle_beta   90.00
_cell.angle_gamma   90.00
#
_symmetry.space_group_name_H-M   'P 1'
#
loop_
_entity.id
_entity.type
_entity.pdbx_description
1 polymer ?
#
loop_
_entity_poly.entity_id
_entity_poly.type
_entity_poly.pdbx_seq_one_letter_code
_entity_poly.pdbx_strand_id
1 'polypeptide(L)'
;MEIIDDLKSQISFFGFEMTDADSLLALEKGEQTFVLYWAKDGFVLFETSKEGVWRANRPIVIPSERIQKVSMEKKLLGNPKLTLQYLDKEETYVVPMKCGFHQNQKVEVKKLMNTIEGLKG
;
A
#
# COMPACT_ATOMS: atom_id res chain seq x y z
N MET A 1 -18.93 9.67 -0.20
CA MET A 1 -17.45 9.72 -0.10
C MET A 1 -16.93 8.40 0.45
N GLU A 2 -15.97 7.80 -0.21
CA GLU A 2 -15.37 6.58 0.29
C GLU A 2 -14.48 6.91 1.51
N ILE A 3 -14.38 5.95 2.42
CA ILE A 3 -13.50 6.10 3.60
C ILE A 3 -12.05 6.33 3.16
N ILE A 4 -11.64 5.71 2.06
CA ILE A 4 -10.30 5.85 1.51
C ILE A 4 -9.96 7.30 1.16
N ASP A 5 -10.96 8.13 0.86
CA ASP A 5 -10.74 9.54 0.52
C ASP A 5 -10.21 10.34 1.72
N ASP A 6 -10.56 9.94 2.93
CA ASP A 6 -10.02 10.57 4.14
C ASP A 6 -8.50 10.34 4.23
N LEU A 7 -8.06 9.14 3.87
CA LEU A 7 -6.63 8.83 3.85
C LEU A 7 -5.90 9.61 2.77
N LYS A 8 -6.54 9.81 1.62
CA LYS A 8 -5.96 10.63 0.54
C LYS A 8 -5.66 12.05 1.03
N SER A 9 -6.58 12.63 1.82
CA SER A 9 -6.38 13.99 2.33
C SER A 9 -5.22 14.08 3.32
N GLN A 10 -4.84 12.97 3.97
CA GLN A 10 -3.74 12.95 4.93
C GLN A 10 -2.37 12.79 4.28
N ILE A 11 -2.32 12.25 3.06
CA ILE A 11 -1.04 11.93 2.40
C ILE A 11 -0.21 13.18 2.16
N SER A 12 -0.83 14.30 1.81
CA SER A 12 -0.12 15.55 1.58
C SER A 12 0.60 16.07 2.82
N PHE A 13 0.08 15.76 4.01
CA PHE A 13 0.73 16.16 5.26
C PHE A 13 2.07 15.47 5.50
N PHE A 14 2.31 14.36 4.81
CA PHE A 14 3.54 13.59 4.96
C PHE A 14 4.56 13.89 3.87
N GLY A 15 4.32 14.93 3.09
CA GLY A 15 5.29 15.39 2.11
C GLY A 15 5.16 14.77 0.73
N PHE A 16 4.03 14.09 0.45
CA PHE A 16 3.81 13.46 -0.86
C PHE A 16 2.76 14.22 -1.65
N GLU A 17 3.02 14.40 -2.93
CA GLU A 17 2.07 14.95 -3.87
C GLU A 17 1.51 13.80 -4.70
N MET A 18 0.21 13.54 -4.53
CA MET A 18 -0.44 12.41 -5.21
C MET A 18 -0.53 12.64 -6.71
N THR A 19 -0.15 11.61 -7.47
CA THR A 19 -0.27 11.60 -8.93
C THR A 19 -0.98 10.33 -9.37
N ASP A 20 -1.40 10.28 -10.63
CA ASP A 20 -2.04 9.09 -11.19
C ASP A 20 -1.10 7.88 -11.29
N ALA A 21 0.20 8.12 -11.21
CA ALA A 21 1.20 7.05 -11.24
C ALA A 21 1.33 6.35 -9.89
N ASP A 22 0.85 6.98 -8.81
CA ASP A 22 0.94 6.43 -7.47
C ASP A 22 -0.14 5.37 -7.24
N SER A 23 0.12 4.48 -6.29
CA SER A 23 -0.84 3.41 -5.95
C SER A 23 -1.33 3.58 -4.52
N LEU A 24 -2.62 3.34 -4.30
CA LEU A 24 -3.24 3.40 -2.98
C LEU A 24 -4.11 2.16 -2.84
N LEU A 25 -3.70 1.23 -1.97
CA LEU A 25 -4.35 -0.08 -1.89
C LEU A 25 -4.41 -0.59 -0.45
N ALA A 26 -5.39 -1.46 -0.21
CA ALA A 26 -5.53 -2.12 1.09
C ALA A 26 -4.63 -3.34 1.16
N LEU A 27 -4.10 -3.61 2.34
CA LEU A 27 -3.27 -4.77 2.64
C LEU A 27 -3.78 -5.43 3.92
N GLU A 28 -3.47 -6.71 4.09
CA GLU A 28 -3.81 -7.45 5.29
C GLU A 28 -2.60 -8.21 5.82
N LYS A 29 -2.47 -8.26 7.14
CA LYS A 29 -1.46 -9.08 7.80
C LYS A 29 -2.08 -9.69 9.05
N GLY A 30 -2.38 -11.00 8.97
CA GLY A 30 -3.16 -11.64 10.02
C GLY A 30 -4.54 -11.01 10.12
N GLU A 31 -4.90 -10.52 11.30
CA GLU A 31 -6.19 -9.85 11.52
C GLU A 31 -6.10 -8.33 11.36
N GLN A 32 -4.92 -7.82 11.06
CA GLN A 32 -4.69 -6.39 10.91
C GLN A 32 -4.93 -5.95 9.47
N THR A 33 -5.49 -4.77 9.31
CA THR A 33 -5.73 -4.14 8.01
C THR A 33 -4.88 -2.89 7.89
N PHE A 34 -4.32 -2.69 6.71
CA PHE A 34 -3.47 -1.53 6.40
C PHE A 34 -3.90 -0.93 5.09
N VAL A 35 -3.54 0.35 4.89
CA VAL A 35 -3.64 0.98 3.58
C VAL A 35 -2.25 1.50 3.23
N LEU A 36 -1.76 1.11 2.06
CA LEU A 36 -0.47 1.50 1.55
C LEU A 36 -0.64 2.54 0.44
N TYR A 37 0.07 3.67 0.59
CA TYR A 37 0.25 4.62 -0.49
C TYR A 37 1.69 4.46 -1.00
N TRP A 38 1.84 4.07 -2.26
CA TRP A 38 3.15 3.85 -2.89
C TRP A 38 3.38 4.91 -3.94
N ALA A 39 4.48 5.66 -3.80
CA ALA A 39 4.86 6.72 -4.72
C ALA A 39 6.32 6.55 -5.14
N LYS A 40 6.73 7.33 -6.13
CA LYS A 40 8.11 7.36 -6.60
C LYS A 40 9.09 7.72 -5.48
N ASP A 41 8.68 8.61 -4.58
CA ASP A 41 9.54 9.14 -3.54
C ASP A 41 9.51 8.33 -2.23
N GLY A 42 8.68 7.29 -2.18
CA GLY A 42 8.58 6.46 -0.99
C GLY A 42 7.18 5.93 -0.77
N PHE A 43 6.90 5.47 0.45
CA PHE A 43 5.56 4.99 0.77
C PHE A 43 5.11 5.45 2.15
N VAL A 44 3.78 5.47 2.32
CA VAL A 44 3.12 5.70 3.61
C VAL A 44 2.22 4.50 3.90
N LEU A 45 2.37 3.92 5.08
CA LEU A 45 1.58 2.76 5.48
C LEU A 45 0.75 3.14 6.70
N PHE A 46 -0.57 3.09 6.54
CA PHE A 46 -1.52 3.38 7.60
C PHE A 46 -2.08 2.09 8.18
N GLU A 47 -2.14 1.98 9.51
CA GLU A 47 -2.89 0.90 10.14
C GLU A 47 -4.34 1.36 10.30
N THR A 48 -5.29 0.57 9.78
CA THR A 48 -6.71 0.93 9.77
C THR A 48 -7.55 -0.14 10.41
N SER A 49 -8.83 0.18 10.65
CA SER A 49 -9.83 -0.83 10.98
C SER A 49 -10.13 -1.66 9.73
N LYS A 50 -10.92 -2.73 9.89
CA LYS A 50 -11.35 -3.56 8.75
C LYS A 50 -12.19 -2.77 7.74
N GLU A 51 -12.77 -1.67 8.18
CA GLU A 51 -13.56 -0.77 7.34
C GLU A 51 -12.70 0.32 6.68
N GLY A 52 -11.40 0.31 6.92
CA GLY A 52 -10.48 1.27 6.31
C GLY A 52 -10.35 2.59 7.04
N VAL A 53 -10.87 2.68 8.26
CA VAL A 53 -10.77 3.91 9.07
C VAL A 53 -9.39 3.95 9.74
N TRP A 54 -8.65 5.04 9.51
CA TRP A 54 -7.34 5.24 10.13
C TRP A 54 -7.52 5.40 11.64
N ARG A 55 -6.74 4.62 12.40
CA ARG A 55 -6.85 4.58 13.86
C ARG A 55 -6.05 5.67 14.57
N ALA A 56 -5.64 6.69 13.85
CA ALA A 56 -4.87 7.81 14.41
C ALA A 56 -3.52 7.37 15.02
N ASN A 57 -3.02 6.20 14.66
CA ASN A 57 -1.68 5.77 15.02
C ASN A 57 -0.68 6.50 14.12
N ARG A 58 0.56 6.58 14.56
CA ARG A 58 1.61 7.17 13.72
C ARG A 58 1.78 6.28 12.49
N PRO A 59 1.56 6.80 11.27
CA PRO A 59 1.79 6.00 10.07
C PRO A 59 3.28 5.76 9.85
N ILE A 60 3.60 4.72 9.10
CA ILE A 60 4.99 4.44 8.71
C ILE A 60 5.23 5.21 7.42
N VAL A 61 6.18 6.16 7.45
CA VAL A 61 6.55 6.97 6.28
C VAL A 61 7.99 6.63 5.93
N ILE A 62 8.20 6.01 4.77
CA ILE A 62 9.52 5.54 4.35
C ILE A 62 9.89 6.19 3.03
N PRO A 63 10.97 6.98 3.00
CA PRO A 63 11.46 7.54 1.73
C PRO A 63 12.09 6.45 0.87
N SER A 64 12.11 6.68 -0.45
CA SER A 64 12.55 5.67 -1.41
C SER A 64 13.96 5.16 -1.15
N GLU A 65 14.87 6.01 -0.68
CA GLU A 65 16.25 5.60 -0.41
C GLU A 65 16.39 4.66 0.78
N ARG A 66 15.36 4.50 1.58
CA ARG A 66 15.34 3.55 2.70
C ARG A 66 14.65 2.24 2.37
N ILE A 67 14.14 2.11 1.16
CA ILE A 67 13.50 0.89 0.70
C ILE A 67 14.57 -0.02 0.11
N GLN A 68 14.75 -1.19 0.70
CA GLN A 68 15.78 -2.13 0.28
C GLN A 68 15.26 -3.06 -0.81
N LYS A 69 14.00 -3.47 -0.71
CA LYS A 69 13.40 -4.38 -1.68
C LYS A 69 11.88 -4.28 -1.61
N VAL A 70 11.24 -4.42 -2.76
CA VAL A 70 9.80 -4.59 -2.86
C VAL A 70 9.54 -5.70 -3.88
N SER A 71 8.65 -6.62 -3.54
CA SER A 71 8.27 -7.68 -4.47
C SER A 71 6.83 -8.09 -4.24
N MET A 72 6.19 -8.57 -5.30
CA MET A 72 4.84 -9.08 -5.22
C MET A 72 4.78 -10.44 -5.86
N GLU A 73 4.42 -11.44 -5.07
CA GLU A 73 4.29 -12.82 -5.54
C GLU A 73 2.85 -13.06 -5.97
N LYS A 74 2.68 -13.34 -7.25
CA LYS A 74 1.38 -13.72 -7.80
C LYS A 74 1.11 -15.18 -7.46
N LYS A 75 -0.10 -15.49 -6.99
CA LYS A 75 -0.50 -16.85 -6.73
C LYS A 75 -1.53 -17.30 -7.74
N LEU A 76 -1.43 -18.56 -8.14
CA LEU A 76 -2.40 -19.15 -9.06
C LEU A 76 -3.79 -19.20 -8.43
N LEU A 77 -3.83 -19.51 -7.12
CA LEU A 77 -5.05 -19.51 -6.33
C LEU A 77 -4.84 -18.61 -5.12
N GLY A 78 -5.82 -17.77 -4.85
CA GLY A 78 -5.78 -16.87 -3.72
C GLY A 78 -5.20 -15.50 -4.08
N ASN A 79 -4.99 -14.70 -3.06
CA ASN A 79 -4.54 -13.33 -3.22
C ASN A 79 -3.01 -13.25 -3.31
N PRO A 80 -2.47 -12.26 -4.07
CA PRO A 80 -1.02 -12.05 -4.11
C PRO A 80 -0.47 -11.67 -2.74
N LYS A 81 0.84 -11.82 -2.58
CA LYS A 81 1.56 -11.37 -1.38
C LYS A 81 2.55 -10.30 -1.75
N LEU A 82 2.55 -9.22 -0.97
CA LEU A 82 3.49 -8.11 -1.12
C LEU A 82 4.51 -8.19 -0.01
N THR A 83 5.80 -8.17 -0.37
CA THR A 83 6.88 -8.11 0.60
C THR A 83 7.59 -6.78 0.49
N LEU A 84 7.72 -6.08 1.62
CA LEU A 84 8.45 -4.82 1.73
C LEU A 84 9.64 -5.04 2.65
N GLN A 85 10.83 -4.67 2.17
CA GLN A 85 12.03 -4.69 2.98
C GLN A 85 12.54 -3.26 3.10
N TYR A 86 12.58 -2.74 4.31
CA TYR A 86 12.98 -1.37 4.60
C TYR A 86 13.54 -1.29 6.02
N LEU A 87 14.51 -0.42 6.24
CA LEU A 87 15.13 -0.23 7.54
C LEU A 87 15.56 -1.55 8.20
N ASP A 88 16.07 -2.49 7.39
CA ASP A 88 16.52 -3.83 7.81
C ASP A 88 15.38 -4.71 8.37
N LYS A 89 14.13 -4.37 8.05
CA LYS A 89 12.95 -5.17 8.37
C LYS A 89 12.35 -5.73 7.10
N GLU A 90 11.81 -6.93 7.18
CA GLU A 90 11.08 -7.53 6.08
C GLU A 90 9.66 -7.85 6.55
N GLU A 91 8.67 -7.31 5.85
CA GLU A 91 7.26 -7.50 6.18
C GLU A 91 6.50 -8.00 4.95
N THR A 92 5.66 -9.01 5.15
CA THR A 92 4.86 -9.60 4.08
C THR A 92 3.39 -9.42 4.37
N TYR A 93 2.65 -8.97 3.36
CA TYR A 93 1.23 -8.67 3.46
C TYR A 93 0.45 -9.46 2.41
N VAL A 94 -0.78 -9.85 2.75
CA VAL A 94 -1.73 -10.37 1.77
C VAL A 94 -2.39 -9.17 1.08
N VAL A 95 -2.53 -9.24 -0.23
CA VAL A 95 -3.12 -8.15 -1.03
C VAL A 95 -4.48 -8.60 -1.53
N PRO A 96 -5.59 -8.21 -0.86
CA PRO A 96 -6.91 -8.60 -1.34
C PRO A 96 -7.21 -7.94 -2.68
N MET A 97 -7.82 -8.68 -3.58
CA MET A 97 -8.20 -8.13 -4.89
C MET A 97 -9.54 -7.41 -4.83
N LYS A 98 -10.30 -7.63 -3.77
CA LYS A 98 -11.56 -6.94 -3.50
C LYS A 98 -11.50 -6.34 -2.11
N CYS A 99 -12.01 -5.14 -1.97
CA CYS A 99 -12.01 -4.44 -0.69
C CYS A 99 -13.31 -3.62 -0.56
N GLY A 100 -14.05 -3.87 0.52
CA GLY A 100 -15.34 -3.22 0.72
C GLY A 100 -15.27 -1.70 0.85
N PHE A 101 -14.16 -1.17 1.37
CA PHE A 101 -13.99 0.27 1.54
C PHE A 101 -13.20 0.94 0.40
N HIS A 102 -12.79 0.18 -0.62
CA HIS A 102 -11.97 0.71 -1.72
C HIS A 102 -12.37 0.05 -3.03
N GLN A 103 -13.25 0.69 -3.77
CA GLN A 103 -13.79 0.14 -5.02
C GLN A 103 -12.73 -0.11 -6.09
N ASN A 104 -11.67 0.70 -6.09
CA ASN A 104 -10.61 0.61 -7.09
C ASN A 104 -9.46 -0.32 -6.68
N GLN A 105 -9.66 -1.14 -5.66
CA GLN A 105 -8.58 -2.00 -5.13
C GLN A 105 -7.87 -2.80 -6.23
N LYS A 106 -8.64 -3.47 -7.08
CA LYS A 106 -8.06 -4.31 -8.14
C LYS A 106 -7.21 -3.50 -9.12
N VAL A 107 -7.69 -2.31 -9.48
CA VAL A 107 -6.96 -1.41 -10.38
C VAL A 107 -5.65 -0.96 -9.76
N GLU A 108 -5.71 -0.58 -8.48
CA GLU A 108 -4.51 -0.11 -7.77
C GLU A 108 -3.50 -1.22 -7.55
N VAL A 109 -3.97 -2.45 -7.28
CA VAL A 109 -3.08 -3.61 -7.15
C VAL A 109 -2.33 -3.87 -8.46
N LYS A 110 -3.04 -3.84 -9.58
CA LYS A 110 -2.41 -4.03 -10.89
C LYS A 110 -1.41 -2.92 -11.22
N LYS A 111 -1.75 -1.70 -10.85
CA LYS A 111 -0.85 -0.56 -11.03
C LYS A 111 0.46 -0.77 -10.25
N LEU A 112 0.35 -1.20 -9.00
CA LEU A 112 1.54 -1.47 -8.18
C LEU A 112 2.35 -2.63 -8.74
N MET A 113 1.70 -3.70 -9.20
CA MET A 113 2.39 -4.82 -9.84
C MET A 113 3.23 -4.36 -11.03
N ASN A 114 2.66 -3.52 -11.89
CA ASN A 114 3.37 -2.99 -13.05
C ASN A 114 4.55 -2.12 -12.63
N THR A 115 4.36 -1.32 -11.59
CA THR A 115 5.43 -0.47 -11.05
C THR A 115 6.59 -1.33 -10.53
N ILE A 116 6.29 -2.39 -9.79
CA ILE A 116 7.31 -3.29 -9.24
C ILE A 116 8.05 -4.01 -10.37
N GLU A 117 7.35 -4.47 -11.40
CA GLU A 117 7.99 -5.13 -12.55
C GLU A 117 8.92 -4.16 -13.28
N GLY A 118 8.54 -2.89 -13.38
CA GLY A 118 9.40 -1.86 -13.97
C GLY A 118 10.69 -1.64 -13.19
N LEU A 119 10.65 -1.82 -11.88
CA LEU A 119 11.85 -1.67 -11.04
C LEU A 119 12.86 -2.80 -11.24
N LYS A 120 12.39 -3.96 -11.71
CA LYS A 120 13.26 -5.12 -11.94
C LYS A 120 13.99 -5.06 -13.28
N GLY A 121 13.49 -4.22 -14.16
CA GLY A 121 14.06 -4.06 -15.50
C GLY A 121 15.18 -3.10 -15.52
#